data_32ef95c11c8af46a8e2fed9b8192945c
#
_entry.id   32ef95c11c8af46a8e2fed9b8192945c
#
_cell.length_a   1.000
_cell.length_b   1.000
_cell.length_c   1.000
_cell.angle_alpha   90.00
_cell.angle_beta   90.00
_cell.angle_gamma   90.00
#
_symmetry.space_group_name_H-M   'P 1'
#
loop_
_entity.id
_entity.type
_entity.pdbx_description
1 polymer ?
#
loop_
_entity_poly.entity_id
_entity_poly.type
_entity_poly.pdbx_seq_one_letter_code
_entity_poly.pdbx_strand_id
1 'polypeptide(L)'
;GYGGIWGGEGATFHHNLLAHHKSRTPRLCGSRYTGRPNDEIVDLRNNVFYNWGPTNGGYAGEGGNYNFINNYYKPGPSTATKDNITYRIFSPNADDGTQTNAPGVWGVFYVSGNYFDDSCSKLSSKSKTNIAKTNADNWVGIHPNTNNGALPEGNIENIKSPVEFKTASTTTHTAIAAYEKVLDYVGASLKRDVIDARVISDVRNGNYTFEGSNGSSNGLIDSQ
;
A
#
# COMPACT_ATOMS: atom_id res chain seq x y z
N GLY A 1 3.35 -1.14 -15.36
CA GLY A 1 3.12 0.22 -14.86
C GLY A 1 3.27 0.34 -13.37
N TYR A 2 3.37 1.57 -12.91
CA TYR A 2 3.43 1.91 -11.50
C TYR A 2 2.09 2.51 -11.06
N GLY A 3 1.73 2.38 -9.78
CA GLY A 3 0.54 3.00 -9.20
C GLY A 3 0.67 4.53 -9.09
N GLY A 4 0.57 5.08 -7.90
CA GLY A 4 0.61 6.52 -7.67
C GLY A 4 1.70 6.98 -6.72
N ILE A 5 2.00 8.26 -6.78
CA ILE A 5 2.75 8.98 -5.72
C ILE A 5 1.73 9.84 -5.01
N TRP A 6 1.54 9.59 -3.72
CA TRP A 6 0.56 10.28 -2.88
C TRP A 6 1.26 11.10 -1.80
N GLY A 7 0.77 12.29 -1.55
CA GLY A 7 1.28 13.20 -0.56
C GLY A 7 0.30 14.34 -0.30
N GLY A 8 0.59 15.19 0.64
CA GLY A 8 -0.17 16.41 0.95
C GLY A 8 -0.22 16.75 2.43
N GLU A 9 -0.60 17.98 2.70
CA GLU A 9 -0.75 18.54 4.04
C GLU A 9 -2.19 18.33 4.53
N GLY A 10 -2.54 17.09 4.92
CA GLY A 10 -3.88 16.69 5.34
C GLY A 10 -4.72 15.99 4.25
N ALA A 11 -4.06 15.31 3.30
CA ALA A 11 -4.74 14.58 2.25
C ALA A 11 -5.29 13.22 2.73
N THR A 12 -6.53 12.91 2.38
CA THR A 12 -7.14 11.60 2.61
C THR A 12 -7.37 10.88 1.28
N PHE A 13 -6.77 9.71 1.13
CA PHE A 13 -6.99 8.78 0.02
C PHE A 13 -7.80 7.61 0.55
N HIS A 14 -9.07 7.54 0.15
CA HIS A 14 -9.98 6.53 0.68
C HIS A 14 -10.83 5.86 -0.40
N HIS A 15 -11.18 4.61 -0.17
CA HIS A 15 -12.06 3.82 -1.05
C HIS A 15 -11.56 3.75 -2.50
N ASN A 16 -10.23 3.75 -2.70
CA ASN A 16 -9.63 3.57 -4.00
C ASN A 16 -9.31 2.09 -4.24
N LEU A 17 -9.28 1.68 -5.50
CA LEU A 17 -8.73 0.42 -5.95
C LEU A 17 -7.42 0.66 -6.71
N LEU A 18 -6.33 0.06 -6.23
CA LEU A 18 -5.08 -0.05 -6.95
C LEU A 18 -4.84 -1.51 -7.31
N ALA A 19 -4.99 -1.84 -8.59
CA ALA A 19 -4.88 -3.20 -9.09
C ALA A 19 -3.79 -3.33 -10.16
N HIS A 20 -3.05 -4.46 -10.14
CA HIS A 20 -2.09 -4.85 -11.17
C HIS A 20 -0.90 -3.90 -11.37
N HIS A 21 -0.45 -3.23 -10.32
CA HIS A 21 0.69 -2.32 -10.39
C HIS A 21 2.00 -2.99 -9.94
N LYS A 22 3.03 -2.87 -10.77
CA LYS A 22 4.36 -3.43 -10.50
C LYS A 22 5.01 -2.86 -9.25
N SER A 23 4.69 -1.63 -8.89
CA SER A 23 5.22 -0.88 -7.74
C SER A 23 4.36 0.36 -7.45
N ARG A 24 4.68 1.10 -6.40
CA ARG A 24 4.03 2.36 -6.01
C ARG A 24 2.54 2.19 -5.69
N THR A 25 2.24 1.31 -4.76
CA THR A 25 0.87 1.03 -4.30
C THR A 25 0.63 1.46 -2.84
N PRO A 26 0.69 2.76 -2.53
CA PRO A 26 1.32 3.86 -3.26
C PRO A 26 2.83 4.01 -2.92
N ARG A 27 3.55 4.90 -3.62
CA ARG A 27 4.71 5.59 -3.07
C ARG A 27 4.20 6.80 -2.29
N LEU A 28 4.61 6.99 -1.04
CA LEU A 28 4.33 8.22 -0.33
C LEU A 28 5.38 9.28 -0.69
N CYS A 29 4.94 10.53 -0.91
CA CYS A 29 5.82 11.60 -1.35
C CYS A 29 6.89 11.90 -0.32
N GLY A 30 6.47 12.01 0.93
CA GLY A 30 7.33 12.49 2.00
C GLY A 30 7.63 13.98 1.89
N SER A 31 8.30 14.49 2.88
CA SER A 31 8.73 15.89 2.92
C SER A 31 10.02 16.16 2.14
N ARG A 32 10.50 15.21 1.38
CA ARG A 32 11.79 15.26 0.68
C ARG A 32 11.98 16.49 -0.21
N TYR A 33 10.90 17.05 -0.75
CA TYR A 33 10.95 18.26 -1.58
C TYR A 33 10.60 19.54 -0.83
N THR A 34 9.89 19.45 0.28
CA THR A 34 9.49 20.61 1.09
C THR A 34 10.50 20.92 2.21
N GLY A 35 11.24 19.91 2.67
CA GLY A 35 12.11 20.00 3.85
C GLY A 35 11.35 20.24 5.17
N ARG A 36 10.05 19.94 5.19
CA ARG A 36 9.17 20.17 6.35
C ARG A 36 8.51 18.86 6.80
N PRO A 37 9.25 17.99 7.51
CA PRO A 37 8.77 16.63 7.84
C PRO A 37 7.45 16.56 8.59
N ASN A 38 7.12 17.58 9.39
CA ASN A 38 5.90 17.59 10.20
C ASN A 38 4.65 18.07 9.45
N ASP A 39 4.81 18.67 8.27
CA ASP A 39 3.70 19.27 7.54
C ASP A 39 2.95 18.23 6.69
N GLU A 40 3.64 17.21 6.17
CA GLU A 40 2.97 16.17 5.42
C GLU A 40 2.14 15.27 6.34
N ILE A 41 0.83 15.24 6.10
CA ILE A 41 -0.11 14.32 6.74
C ILE A 41 -0.91 13.63 5.65
N VAL A 42 -0.77 12.31 5.54
CA VAL A 42 -1.50 11.51 4.54
C VAL A 42 -2.25 10.38 5.22
N ASP A 43 -3.54 10.33 4.96
CA ASP A 43 -4.45 9.34 5.48
C ASP A 43 -4.85 8.35 4.38
N LEU A 44 -4.48 7.09 4.56
CA LEU A 44 -4.82 5.98 3.69
C LEU A 44 -5.81 5.07 4.42
N ARG A 45 -7.09 5.18 4.09
CA ARG A 45 -8.13 4.35 4.72
C ARG A 45 -9.06 3.68 3.73
N ASN A 46 -9.45 2.45 4.04
CA ASN A 46 -10.43 1.70 3.26
C ASN A 46 -10.09 1.56 1.77
N ASN A 47 -8.80 1.60 1.40
CA ASN A 47 -8.38 1.30 0.04
C ASN A 47 -8.26 -0.21 -0.17
N VAL A 48 -8.39 -0.64 -1.41
CA VAL A 48 -8.16 -2.01 -1.84
C VAL A 48 -6.91 -2.06 -2.72
N PHE A 49 -5.96 -2.90 -2.32
CA PHE A 49 -4.75 -3.16 -3.08
C PHE A 49 -4.79 -4.60 -3.60
N TYR A 50 -4.69 -4.76 -4.92
CA TYR A 50 -4.74 -6.07 -5.55
C TYR A 50 -3.55 -6.31 -6.47
N ASN A 51 -2.97 -7.51 -6.40
CA ASN A 51 -1.96 -8.05 -7.32
C ASN A 51 -0.78 -7.08 -7.58
N TRP A 52 -0.24 -6.49 -6.52
CA TRP A 52 0.94 -5.60 -6.61
C TRP A 52 2.26 -6.38 -6.72
N GLY A 53 3.31 -5.70 -7.14
CA GLY A 53 4.66 -6.30 -7.23
C GLY A 53 4.93 -6.94 -8.60
N PRO A 54 6.06 -7.65 -8.77
CA PRO A 54 7.02 -8.07 -7.74
C PRO A 54 8.10 -7.05 -7.39
N THR A 55 8.15 -5.86 -8.04
CA THR A 55 9.21 -4.89 -7.76
C THR A 55 9.06 -4.33 -6.34
N ASN A 56 7.87 -3.80 -6.01
CA ASN A 56 7.55 -3.28 -4.69
C ASN A 56 6.03 -3.20 -4.49
N GLY A 57 5.58 -2.99 -3.24
CA GLY A 57 4.22 -2.57 -2.91
C GLY A 57 4.16 -1.09 -2.59
N GLY A 58 3.60 -0.75 -1.41
CA GLY A 58 3.68 0.57 -0.81
C GLY A 58 5.05 0.80 -0.17
N TYR A 59 5.62 2.01 -0.35
CA TYR A 59 6.94 2.34 0.18
C TYR A 59 7.22 3.85 0.24
N ALA A 60 8.35 4.20 0.84
CA ALA A 60 8.90 5.55 0.98
C ALA A 60 8.39 6.30 2.22
N GLY A 61 7.84 7.50 2.09
CA GLY A 61 7.35 8.28 3.23
C GLY A 61 8.45 8.89 4.06
N GLU A 62 9.48 9.42 3.42
CA GLU A 62 10.63 10.08 4.01
C GLU A 62 10.20 11.39 4.69
N GLY A 63 10.03 11.40 5.99
CA GLY A 63 9.54 12.54 6.77
C GLY A 63 8.09 12.89 6.44
N GLY A 64 7.20 12.66 7.36
CA GLY A 64 5.77 12.90 7.26
C GLY A 64 5.00 12.05 8.26
N ASN A 65 3.70 12.23 8.33
CA ASN A 65 2.80 11.58 9.26
C ASN A 65 1.74 10.80 8.48
N TYR A 66 1.61 9.50 8.75
CA TYR A 66 0.83 8.61 7.90
C TYR A 66 -0.12 7.74 8.69
N ASN A 67 -1.39 7.72 8.29
CA ASN A 67 -2.37 6.75 8.74
C ASN A 67 -2.52 5.63 7.70
N PHE A 68 -2.46 4.39 8.15
CA PHE A 68 -2.85 3.21 7.38
C PHE A 68 -3.99 2.50 8.12
N ILE A 69 -5.23 2.79 7.74
CA ILE A 69 -6.42 2.38 8.50
C ILE A 69 -7.36 1.55 7.64
N ASN A 70 -7.63 0.33 8.10
CA ASN A 70 -8.66 -0.53 7.53
C ASN A 70 -8.55 -0.71 6.00
N ASN A 71 -7.33 -0.75 5.45
CA ASN A 71 -7.13 -1.08 4.05
C ASN A 71 -7.20 -2.60 3.84
N TYR A 72 -7.66 -3.02 2.68
CA TYR A 72 -7.74 -4.42 2.29
C TYR A 72 -6.66 -4.74 1.25
N TYR A 73 -5.85 -5.73 1.57
CA TYR A 73 -4.76 -6.21 0.73
C TYR A 73 -5.10 -7.61 0.21
N LYS A 74 -5.21 -7.76 -1.10
CA LYS A 74 -5.46 -9.05 -1.76
C LYS A 74 -4.27 -9.42 -2.65
N PRO A 75 -3.30 -10.21 -2.15
CA PRO A 75 -2.22 -10.72 -2.96
C PRO A 75 -2.78 -11.51 -4.16
N GLY A 76 -2.26 -11.20 -5.34
CA GLY A 76 -2.61 -11.90 -6.57
C GLY A 76 -1.44 -12.69 -7.13
N PRO A 77 -1.56 -13.20 -8.37
CA PRO A 77 -0.54 -14.05 -8.99
C PRO A 77 0.84 -13.39 -9.11
N SER A 78 0.90 -12.07 -9.37
CA SER A 78 2.18 -11.35 -9.40
C SER A 78 2.77 -11.15 -8.01
N THR A 79 1.94 -10.77 -7.03
CA THR A 79 2.37 -10.59 -5.64
C THR A 79 2.97 -11.88 -5.09
N ALA A 80 2.35 -13.02 -5.39
CA ALA A 80 2.77 -14.33 -4.91
C ALA A 80 4.14 -14.79 -5.44
N THR A 81 4.70 -14.13 -6.45
CA THR A 81 6.05 -14.45 -6.96
C THR A 81 7.18 -14.01 -6.01
N LYS A 82 6.87 -13.23 -4.96
CA LYS A 82 7.88 -12.69 -4.04
C LYS A 82 7.36 -12.68 -2.59
N ASP A 83 7.67 -13.70 -1.84
CA ASP A 83 7.16 -13.94 -0.48
C ASP A 83 7.18 -12.70 0.43
N ASN A 84 8.26 -11.93 0.44
CA ASN A 84 8.43 -10.82 1.38
C ASN A 84 7.54 -9.60 1.14
N ILE A 85 6.82 -9.55 0.00
CA ILE A 85 5.84 -8.48 -0.25
C ILE A 85 4.40 -8.95 -0.07
N THR A 86 4.14 -10.25 0.08
CA THR A 86 2.78 -10.81 0.16
C THR A 86 2.03 -10.40 1.42
N TYR A 87 2.74 -10.01 2.48
CA TYR A 87 2.18 -9.61 3.77
C TYR A 87 2.63 -8.21 4.20
N ARG A 88 3.24 -7.45 3.28
CA ARG A 88 3.79 -6.14 3.57
C ARG A 88 2.76 -5.03 3.31
N ILE A 89 2.35 -4.35 4.37
CA ILE A 89 1.52 -3.14 4.30
C ILE A 89 2.33 -2.02 3.67
N PHE A 90 3.54 -1.78 4.19
CA PHE A 90 4.36 -0.66 3.76
C PHE A 90 5.85 -0.89 4.05
N SER A 91 6.71 -0.27 3.25
CA SER A 91 8.16 -0.24 3.46
C SER A 91 8.61 1.20 3.67
N PRO A 92 8.63 1.69 4.93
CA PRO A 92 9.17 3.02 5.23
C PRO A 92 10.63 3.14 4.78
N ASN A 93 11.00 4.32 4.28
CA ASN A 93 12.39 4.65 3.95
C ASN A 93 12.84 5.88 4.77
N ALA A 94 14.12 5.90 5.13
CA ALA A 94 14.78 7.16 5.48
C ALA A 94 15.01 8.00 4.23
N ASP A 95 15.06 9.33 4.38
CA ASP A 95 15.52 10.22 3.33
C ASP A 95 17.01 9.98 3.04
N ASP A 96 17.39 10.03 1.78
CA ASP A 96 18.78 9.87 1.34
C ASP A 96 19.58 11.18 1.32
N GLY A 97 18.92 12.31 1.62
CA GLY A 97 19.53 13.64 1.64
C GLY A 97 19.81 14.22 0.26
N THR A 98 19.28 13.61 -0.81
CA THR A 98 19.50 14.10 -2.19
C THR A 98 18.60 15.27 -2.57
N GLN A 99 17.60 15.59 -1.76
CA GLN A 99 16.68 16.69 -1.95
C GLN A 99 16.81 17.71 -0.80
N THR A 100 15.73 18.14 -0.19
CA THR A 100 15.72 19.20 0.83
C THR A 100 15.85 18.69 2.27
N ASN A 101 15.47 17.46 2.56
CA ASN A 101 15.68 16.87 3.87
C ASN A 101 17.14 16.51 4.10
N ALA A 102 17.53 16.48 5.37
CA ALA A 102 18.77 15.83 5.77
C ALA A 102 18.67 14.30 5.57
N PRO A 103 19.80 13.60 5.33
CA PRO A 103 19.78 12.14 5.30
C PRO A 103 19.33 11.57 6.64
N GLY A 104 18.62 10.44 6.61
CA GLY A 104 18.16 9.75 7.80
C GLY A 104 16.84 10.25 8.40
N VAL A 105 16.14 11.18 7.75
CA VAL A 105 14.79 11.62 8.17
C VAL A 105 13.77 10.54 7.85
N TRP A 106 13.08 10.04 8.88
CA TRP A 106 12.00 9.05 8.79
C TRP A 106 10.63 9.68 8.92
N GLY A 107 9.62 9.08 8.29
CA GLY A 107 8.22 9.35 8.60
C GLY A 107 7.75 8.62 9.85
N VAL A 108 6.58 9.02 10.37
CA VAL A 108 5.91 8.40 11.52
C VAL A 108 4.56 7.83 11.08
N PHE A 109 4.24 6.62 11.58
CA PHE A 109 3.14 5.83 11.05
C PHE A 109 2.17 5.39 12.15
N TYR A 110 0.88 5.60 11.91
CA TYR A 110 -0.21 4.94 12.63
C TYR A 110 -0.79 3.84 11.74
N VAL A 111 -0.83 2.60 12.23
CA VAL A 111 -1.20 1.42 11.43
C VAL A 111 -2.21 0.59 12.21
N SER A 112 -3.44 0.47 11.70
CA SER A 112 -4.51 -0.23 12.41
C SER A 112 -5.58 -0.81 11.49
N GLY A 113 -6.06 -2.01 11.80
CA GLY A 113 -7.23 -2.63 11.18
C GLY A 113 -7.06 -3.05 9.72
N ASN A 114 -5.83 -3.01 9.17
CA ASN A 114 -5.56 -3.49 7.81
C ASN A 114 -5.68 -5.02 7.76
N TYR A 115 -6.18 -5.53 6.66
CA TYR A 115 -6.46 -6.95 6.48
C TYR A 115 -5.85 -7.49 5.17
N PHE A 116 -5.25 -8.65 5.25
CA PHE A 116 -4.73 -9.41 4.11
C PHE A 116 -5.57 -10.65 3.85
N ASP A 117 -6.00 -10.80 2.59
CA ASP A 117 -6.65 -11.99 2.06
C ASP A 117 -5.57 -13.04 1.69
N ASP A 118 -5.71 -14.26 2.16
CA ASP A 118 -4.80 -15.37 1.88
C ASP A 118 -5.35 -16.38 0.86
N SER A 119 -6.43 -16.02 0.16
CA SER A 119 -7.14 -16.91 -0.76
C SER A 119 -6.37 -17.25 -2.04
N CYS A 120 -5.35 -16.47 -2.42
CA CYS A 120 -4.57 -16.74 -3.63
C CYS A 120 -3.87 -18.09 -3.54
N SER A 121 -4.19 -18.99 -4.49
CA SER A 121 -3.68 -20.38 -4.53
C SER A 121 -2.16 -20.46 -4.78
N LYS A 122 -1.55 -19.40 -5.33
CA LYS A 122 -0.10 -19.30 -5.60
C LYS A 122 0.73 -18.88 -4.38
N LEU A 123 0.09 -18.51 -3.26
CA LEU A 123 0.80 -18.17 -2.03
C LEU A 123 1.49 -19.38 -1.43
N SER A 124 2.76 -19.21 -1.07
CA SER A 124 3.51 -20.21 -0.31
C SER A 124 2.94 -20.36 1.11
N SER A 125 3.18 -21.51 1.75
CA SER A 125 2.81 -21.72 3.16
C SER A 125 3.46 -20.66 4.07
N LYS A 126 4.68 -20.22 3.76
CA LYS A 126 5.37 -19.15 4.48
C LYS A 126 4.64 -17.82 4.36
N SER A 127 4.19 -17.47 3.14
CA SER A 127 3.39 -16.26 2.90
C SER A 127 2.09 -16.29 3.70
N LYS A 128 1.35 -17.38 3.68
CA LYS A 128 0.09 -17.55 4.43
C LYS A 128 0.32 -17.42 5.95
N THR A 129 1.38 -18.03 6.48
CA THR A 129 1.74 -17.88 7.90
C THR A 129 2.03 -16.42 8.26
N ASN A 130 2.76 -15.70 7.41
CA ASN A 130 3.08 -14.30 7.67
C ASN A 130 1.87 -13.38 7.48
N ILE A 131 0.97 -13.66 6.54
CA ILE A 131 -0.32 -12.97 6.41
C ILE A 131 -1.13 -13.11 7.69
N ALA A 132 -1.24 -14.32 8.25
CA ALA A 132 -1.95 -14.53 9.51
C ALA A 132 -1.34 -13.71 10.66
N LYS A 133 0.00 -13.63 10.75
CA LYS A 133 0.69 -12.78 11.73
C LYS A 133 0.39 -11.30 11.52
N THR A 134 0.41 -10.82 10.26
CA THR A 134 0.11 -9.42 9.94
C THR A 134 -1.35 -9.05 10.24
N ASN A 135 -2.27 -9.99 10.03
CA ASN A 135 -3.67 -9.79 10.41
C ASN A 135 -3.88 -9.75 11.93
N ALA A 136 -3.04 -10.45 12.70
CA ALA A 136 -3.06 -10.39 14.15
C ALA A 136 -2.37 -9.13 14.72
N ASP A 137 -1.28 -8.70 14.08
CA ASP A 137 -0.53 -7.49 14.40
C ASP A 137 -0.06 -6.82 13.11
N ASN A 138 -0.67 -5.71 12.75
CA ASN A 138 -0.35 -5.00 11.51
C ASN A 138 1.10 -4.51 11.43
N TRP A 139 1.79 -4.33 12.55
CA TRP A 139 3.19 -3.92 12.56
C TRP A 139 4.14 -4.99 12.01
N VAL A 140 3.74 -6.25 12.00
CA VAL A 140 4.45 -7.32 11.27
C VAL A 140 4.52 -7.03 9.77
N GLY A 141 3.56 -6.29 9.23
CA GLY A 141 3.52 -5.87 7.83
C GLY A 141 4.30 -4.60 7.51
N ILE A 142 4.95 -3.97 8.48
CA ILE A 142 5.79 -2.80 8.27
C ILE A 142 7.24 -3.23 8.17
N HIS A 143 7.84 -3.04 6.99
CA HIS A 143 9.19 -3.50 6.66
C HIS A 143 10.11 -2.31 6.36
N PRO A 144 10.74 -1.68 7.36
CA PRO A 144 11.64 -0.55 7.14
C PRO A 144 12.77 -0.90 6.18
N ASN A 145 13.04 -0.02 5.23
CA ASN A 145 14.21 -0.10 4.36
C ASN A 145 15.32 0.81 4.90
N THR A 146 16.33 0.23 5.47
CA THR A 146 17.44 0.92 6.14
C THR A 146 18.60 1.27 5.23
N ASN A 147 18.45 1.14 3.91
CA ASN A 147 19.54 1.43 2.97
C ASN A 147 20.01 2.90 3.01
N ASN A 148 19.09 3.83 3.28
CA ASN A 148 19.37 5.27 3.33
C ASN A 148 19.60 5.79 4.77
N GLY A 149 19.49 4.94 5.77
CA GLY A 149 19.72 5.30 7.16
C GLY A 149 19.18 4.27 8.14
N ALA A 150 19.81 4.14 9.29
CA ALA A 150 19.30 3.31 10.37
C ALA A 150 17.98 3.87 10.92
N LEU A 151 17.16 3.03 11.51
CA LEU A 151 16.02 3.47 12.31
C LEU A 151 16.47 4.42 13.42
N PRO A 152 15.66 5.40 13.83
CA PRO A 152 15.99 6.26 14.97
C PRO A 152 16.28 5.40 16.20
N GLU A 153 17.45 5.61 16.81
CA GLU A 153 17.95 4.81 17.94
C GLU A 153 17.95 3.29 17.71
N GLY A 154 17.97 2.86 16.44
CA GLY A 154 17.92 1.45 16.06
C GLY A 154 16.57 0.75 16.32
N ASN A 155 15.50 1.49 16.62
CA ASN A 155 14.25 0.94 17.10
C ASN A 155 13.05 1.36 16.24
N ILE A 156 12.27 0.37 15.78
CA ILE A 156 11.04 0.59 15.01
C ILE A 156 9.97 1.36 15.81
N GLU A 157 10.00 1.27 17.14
CA GLU A 157 9.05 2.01 17.99
C GLU A 157 9.13 3.53 17.77
N ASN A 158 10.29 4.04 17.37
CA ASN A 158 10.51 5.47 17.15
C ASN A 158 9.90 6.01 15.84
N ILE A 159 9.36 5.14 14.99
CA ILE A 159 8.56 5.53 13.81
C ILE A 159 7.06 5.17 13.98
N LYS A 160 6.65 4.71 15.17
CA LYS A 160 5.25 4.42 15.49
C LYS A 160 4.57 5.63 16.10
N SER A 161 3.34 5.91 15.63
CA SER A 161 2.40 6.77 16.36
C SER A 161 1.46 5.89 17.19
N PRO A 162 1.27 6.18 18.48
CA PRO A 162 0.29 5.47 19.31
C PRO A 162 -1.16 5.90 19.02
N VAL A 163 -1.34 7.02 18.31
CA VAL A 163 -2.64 7.60 17.99
C VAL A 163 -2.74 7.95 16.51
N GLU A 164 -3.95 7.93 15.99
CA GLU A 164 -4.25 8.38 14.63
C GLU A 164 -3.94 9.87 14.46
N PHE A 165 -3.28 10.23 13.36
CA PHE A 165 -3.09 11.61 12.97
C PHE A 165 -4.43 12.21 12.51
N LYS A 166 -4.72 13.42 12.97
CA LYS A 166 -5.99 14.10 12.70
C LYS A 166 -6.05 14.52 11.23
N THR A 167 -7.10 14.09 10.55
CA THR A 167 -7.41 14.42 9.16
C THR A 167 -8.89 14.80 9.02
N ALA A 168 -9.34 15.11 7.81
CA ALA A 168 -10.76 15.36 7.55
C ALA A 168 -11.60 14.13 7.90
N SER A 169 -12.80 14.35 8.46
CA SER A 169 -13.72 13.26 8.79
C SER A 169 -14.14 12.50 7.54
N THR A 170 -13.97 11.19 7.57
CA THR A 170 -14.28 10.30 6.46
C THR A 170 -15.02 9.08 7.00
N THR A 171 -16.08 8.65 6.30
CA THR A 171 -16.75 7.39 6.64
C THR A 171 -15.77 6.24 6.58
N THR A 172 -15.62 5.55 7.70
CA THR A 172 -14.65 4.46 7.84
C THR A 172 -15.38 3.14 8.06
N HIS A 173 -15.04 2.14 7.25
CA HIS A 173 -15.53 0.77 7.34
C HIS A 173 -14.42 -0.15 7.89
N THR A 174 -14.78 -1.36 8.33
CA THR A 174 -13.76 -2.41 8.48
C THR A 174 -13.13 -2.72 7.12
N ALA A 175 -11.91 -3.23 7.10
CA ALA A 175 -11.23 -3.56 5.84
C ALA A 175 -12.06 -4.51 4.95
N ILE A 176 -12.71 -5.51 5.55
CA ILE A 176 -13.57 -6.46 4.83
C ILE A 176 -14.80 -5.75 4.23
N ALA A 177 -15.47 -4.89 4.99
CA ALA A 177 -16.60 -4.13 4.47
C ALA A 177 -16.17 -3.11 3.40
N ALA A 178 -14.98 -2.52 3.54
CA ALA A 178 -14.41 -1.63 2.54
C ALA A 178 -14.16 -2.34 1.20
N TYR A 179 -13.69 -3.59 1.22
CA TYR A 179 -13.48 -4.38 0.01
C TYR A 179 -14.74 -4.44 -0.85
N GLU A 180 -15.87 -4.81 -0.26
CA GLU A 180 -17.13 -4.87 -1.00
C GLU A 180 -17.58 -3.50 -1.49
N LYS A 181 -17.54 -2.48 -0.62
CA LYS A 181 -17.89 -1.10 -0.99
C LYS A 181 -17.05 -0.55 -2.14
N VAL A 182 -15.73 -0.77 -2.08
CA VAL A 182 -14.84 -0.32 -3.16
C VAL A 182 -15.19 -1.01 -4.46
N LEU A 183 -15.36 -2.33 -4.48
CA LEU A 183 -15.68 -3.05 -5.71
C LEU A 183 -17.07 -2.71 -6.28
N ASP A 184 -18.01 -2.32 -5.42
CA ASP A 184 -19.34 -1.90 -5.87
C ASP A 184 -19.33 -0.49 -6.48
N TYR A 185 -18.48 0.42 -6.02
CA TYR A 185 -18.55 1.83 -6.37
C TYR A 185 -17.32 2.40 -7.06
N VAL A 186 -16.20 1.67 -7.17
CA VAL A 186 -14.97 2.16 -7.80
C VAL A 186 -15.09 2.27 -9.32
N GLY A 187 -14.27 3.13 -9.91
CA GLY A 187 -14.28 3.41 -11.35
C GLY A 187 -15.48 4.27 -11.76
N ALA A 188 -15.87 4.20 -13.02
CA ALA A 188 -17.03 4.90 -13.54
C ALA A 188 -18.35 4.21 -13.12
N SER A 189 -18.61 4.14 -11.81
CA SER A 189 -19.63 3.25 -11.22
C SER A 189 -21.07 3.47 -11.72
N LEU A 190 -21.42 4.68 -12.18
CA LEU A 190 -22.73 4.96 -12.76
C LEU A 190 -22.90 4.30 -14.13
N LYS A 191 -21.82 4.17 -14.90
CA LYS A 191 -21.81 3.48 -16.19
C LYS A 191 -20.41 2.94 -16.46
N ARG A 192 -20.13 1.77 -15.92
CA ARG A 192 -18.83 1.09 -16.11
C ARG A 192 -18.63 0.67 -17.56
N ASP A 193 -17.45 0.89 -18.05
CA ASP A 193 -17.03 0.32 -19.32
C ASP A 193 -16.47 -1.12 -19.14
N VAL A 194 -16.02 -1.71 -20.24
CA VAL A 194 -15.50 -3.08 -20.25
C VAL A 194 -14.19 -3.22 -19.46
N ILE A 195 -13.43 -2.12 -19.31
CA ILE A 195 -12.16 -2.12 -18.58
C ILE A 195 -12.42 -2.15 -17.08
N ASP A 196 -13.29 -1.26 -16.58
CA ASP A 196 -13.71 -1.27 -15.17
C ASP A 196 -14.30 -2.61 -14.77
N ALA A 197 -15.23 -3.14 -15.58
CA ALA A 197 -15.87 -4.43 -15.31
C ALA A 197 -14.83 -5.58 -15.25
N ARG A 198 -13.87 -5.59 -16.17
CA ARG A 198 -12.78 -6.57 -16.20
C ARG A 198 -11.92 -6.49 -14.96
N VAL A 199 -11.42 -5.29 -14.59
CA VAL A 199 -10.54 -5.13 -13.42
C VAL A 199 -11.25 -5.58 -12.14
N ILE A 200 -12.53 -5.21 -11.97
CA ILE A 200 -13.32 -5.66 -10.81
C ILE A 200 -13.48 -7.18 -10.80
N SER A 201 -13.74 -7.78 -11.96
CA SER A 201 -13.82 -9.24 -12.10
C SER A 201 -12.50 -9.92 -11.74
N ASP A 202 -11.36 -9.39 -12.21
CA ASP A 202 -10.03 -9.90 -11.86
C ASP A 202 -9.79 -9.86 -10.34
N VAL A 203 -10.15 -8.74 -9.69
CA VAL A 203 -10.02 -8.60 -8.24
C VAL A 203 -10.91 -9.60 -7.50
N ARG A 204 -12.20 -9.72 -7.87
CA ARG A 204 -13.13 -10.65 -7.22
C ARG A 204 -12.67 -12.10 -7.34
N ASN A 205 -12.24 -12.50 -8.52
CA ASN A 205 -11.83 -13.88 -8.82
C ASN A 205 -10.37 -14.21 -8.43
N GLY A 206 -9.57 -13.20 -8.03
CA GLY A 206 -8.17 -13.40 -7.64
C GLY A 206 -7.26 -13.80 -8.80
N ASN A 207 -7.59 -13.37 -10.02
CA ASN A 207 -6.87 -13.70 -11.25
C ASN A 207 -6.47 -12.45 -12.06
N TYR A 208 -6.13 -12.62 -13.32
CA TYR A 208 -5.93 -11.56 -14.30
C TYR A 208 -6.45 -12.02 -15.68
N THR A 209 -6.99 -11.10 -16.44
CA THR A 209 -7.51 -11.37 -17.77
C THR A 209 -6.43 -11.19 -18.84
N PHE A 210 -5.53 -10.24 -18.68
CA PHE A 210 -4.46 -9.99 -19.65
C PHE A 210 -3.08 -10.23 -19.05
N GLU A 211 -2.22 -10.86 -19.85
CA GLU A 211 -0.78 -10.80 -19.66
C GLU A 211 -0.27 -9.42 -20.10
N GLY A 212 0.89 -9.00 -19.61
CA GLY A 212 1.57 -7.85 -20.16
C GLY A 212 2.04 -8.08 -21.58
N SER A 213 2.52 -7.05 -22.27
CA SER A 213 2.92 -7.12 -23.68
C SER A 213 3.98 -8.17 -23.97
N ASN A 214 4.78 -8.55 -22.98
CA ASN A 214 5.80 -9.60 -23.06
C ASN A 214 5.33 -10.97 -22.54
N GLY A 215 4.07 -11.12 -22.18
CA GLY A 215 3.46 -12.38 -21.71
C GLY A 215 3.96 -12.89 -20.36
N SER A 216 4.71 -12.12 -19.58
CA SER A 216 5.36 -12.57 -18.34
C SER A 216 4.91 -11.86 -17.06
N SER A 217 3.95 -10.99 -17.14
CA SER A 217 3.66 -10.01 -16.09
C SER A 217 2.66 -10.47 -15.03
N ASN A 218 2.06 -11.65 -15.14
CA ASN A 218 0.98 -12.11 -14.25
C ASN A 218 -0.11 -11.04 -14.05
N GLY A 219 -0.56 -10.42 -15.14
CA GLY A 219 -1.59 -9.39 -15.17
C GLY A 219 -1.10 -7.97 -14.93
N LEU A 220 0.19 -7.75 -14.72
CA LEU A 220 0.72 -6.40 -14.53
C LEU A 220 0.68 -5.60 -15.82
N ILE A 221 0.47 -4.28 -15.69
CA ILE A 221 0.64 -3.34 -16.79
C ILE A 221 2.15 -3.05 -16.90
N ASP A 222 2.79 -3.54 -17.93
CA ASP A 222 4.23 -3.40 -18.18
C ASP A 222 4.58 -2.33 -19.21
N SER A 223 3.65 -1.98 -20.09
CA SER A 223 3.73 -0.83 -21.01
C SER A 223 2.33 -0.28 -21.30
N GLN A 224 2.27 0.97 -21.69
CA GLN A 224 1.10 1.61 -22.27
C GLN A 224 1.30 1.79 -23.75
#